data_d5fb3c378522eeb2325bca1aa6916768
#
_entry.id   d5fb3c378522eeb2325bca1aa6916768
#
_cell.length_a   1.000
_cell.length_b   1.000
_cell.length_c   1.000
_cell.angle_alpha   90.00
_cell.angle_beta   90.00
_cell.angle_gamma   90.00
#
_symmetry.space_group_name_H-M   'P 1'
#
loop_
_entity.id
_entity.type
_entity.pdbx_description
1 polymer ?
#
loop_
_entity_poly.entity_id
_entity_poly.type
_entity_poly.pdbx_seq_one_letter_code
_entity_poly.pdbx_strand_id
1 'polypeptide(L)'
;MSGKCATLKISGHDFGCRAVAYFHSEKGRANFTVALDDPADHSHIIAFSGEYGRRTQDDLYMLSIDRMELNSKDRPKMDGLPVPALELSDGMCRQNGNFARLEVSSITCTATDKKGRQYQLQFVSDGSPITVRRVRASAPTIRHDPYQ
;
A
#
# COMPACT_ATOMS: atom_id res chain seq x y z
N MET A 1 2.73 5.18 8.85
CA MET A 1 2.23 4.47 10.04
C MET A 1 3.24 3.43 10.45
N SER A 2 3.70 3.51 11.67
CA SER A 2 4.72 2.61 12.22
C SER A 2 4.10 1.46 12.97
N GLY A 3 4.77 0.32 12.96
CA GLY A 3 4.32 -0.88 13.65
C GLY A 3 5.08 -2.09 13.16
N LYS A 4 4.40 -3.22 13.09
CA LYS A 4 5.01 -4.44 12.54
C LYS A 4 3.98 -5.26 11.81
N CYS A 5 4.44 -6.05 10.86
CA CYS A 5 3.62 -7.06 10.24
C CYS A 5 3.61 -8.30 11.13
N ALA A 6 2.46 -8.62 11.70
CA ALA A 6 2.26 -9.91 12.36
C ALA A 6 2.28 -11.02 11.31
N THR A 7 1.76 -10.71 10.12
CA THR A 7 1.80 -11.61 8.97
C THR A 7 2.04 -10.77 7.73
N LEU A 8 2.99 -11.18 6.91
CA LEU A 8 3.17 -10.67 5.56
C LEU A 8 3.67 -11.83 4.71
N LYS A 9 2.76 -12.40 3.91
CA LYS A 9 3.08 -13.55 3.06
C LYS A 9 2.84 -13.22 1.61
N ILE A 10 3.80 -13.60 0.77
CA ILE A 10 3.69 -13.49 -0.68
C ILE A 10 4.02 -14.86 -1.25
N SER A 11 3.01 -15.51 -1.87
CA SER A 11 3.16 -16.88 -2.41
C SER A 11 3.72 -17.87 -1.39
N GLY A 12 3.29 -17.76 -0.13
CA GLY A 12 3.73 -18.62 0.95
C GLY A 12 5.06 -18.25 1.60
N HIS A 13 5.76 -17.25 1.10
CA HIS A 13 7.00 -16.76 1.71
C HIS A 13 6.69 -15.67 2.73
N ASP A 14 7.27 -15.79 3.91
CA ASP A 14 7.08 -14.85 5.02
C ASP A 14 8.09 -13.72 4.95
N PHE A 15 7.59 -12.49 5.19
CA PHE A 15 8.43 -11.30 5.31
C PHE A 15 8.02 -10.51 6.55
N GLY A 16 8.92 -9.65 7.03
CA GLY A 16 8.59 -8.65 8.03
C GLY A 16 8.31 -7.31 7.38
N CYS A 17 7.74 -6.39 8.16
CA CYS A 17 7.66 -4.99 7.78
C CYS A 17 7.63 -4.13 9.03
N ARG A 18 7.90 -2.82 8.87
CA ARG A 18 7.94 -1.85 9.97
C ARG A 18 6.93 -0.74 9.80
N ALA A 19 6.39 -0.58 8.62
CA ALA A 19 5.50 0.52 8.33
C ALA A 19 4.60 0.21 7.16
N VAL A 20 3.42 0.81 7.20
CA VAL A 20 2.47 0.80 6.10
C VAL A 20 2.08 2.23 5.80
N ALA A 21 2.01 2.59 4.52
CA ALA A 21 1.54 3.88 4.07
C ALA A 21 0.20 3.72 3.35
N TYR A 22 -0.67 4.67 3.56
CA TYR A 22 -1.94 4.74 2.85
C TYR A 22 -1.90 5.93 1.91
N PHE A 23 -2.20 5.70 0.64
CA PHE A 23 -2.28 6.74 -0.38
C PHE A 23 -3.67 6.79 -0.96
N HIS A 24 -4.17 7.99 -1.20
CA HIS A 24 -5.47 8.21 -1.80
C HIS A 24 -5.36 9.27 -2.89
N SER A 25 -5.78 8.93 -4.11
CA SER A 25 -5.77 9.86 -5.23
C SER A 25 -7.13 10.55 -5.35
N GLU A 26 -7.13 11.68 -6.05
CA GLU A 26 -8.36 12.44 -6.30
C GLU A 26 -9.37 11.67 -7.16
N LYS A 27 -8.90 10.64 -7.88
CA LYS A 27 -9.76 9.82 -8.73
C LYS A 27 -10.46 8.69 -8.00
N GLY A 28 -10.45 8.72 -6.67
CA GLY A 28 -11.08 7.67 -5.86
C GLY A 28 -10.27 6.40 -5.73
N ARG A 29 -9.05 6.38 -6.23
CA ARG A 29 -8.17 5.23 -6.12
C ARG A 29 -7.33 5.33 -4.85
N ALA A 30 -7.19 4.21 -4.16
CA ALA A 30 -6.43 4.15 -2.91
C ALA A 30 -5.53 2.91 -2.90
N ASN A 31 -4.47 2.96 -2.10
CA ASN A 31 -3.67 1.78 -1.86
C ASN A 31 -3.04 1.79 -0.47
N PHE A 32 -2.74 0.56 0.00
CA PHE A 32 -1.92 0.33 1.17
C PHE A 32 -0.58 -0.19 0.69
N THR A 33 0.48 0.56 0.95
CA THR A 33 1.83 0.27 0.47
C THR A 33 2.70 -0.20 1.62
N VAL A 34 3.37 -1.32 1.41
CA VAL A 34 4.20 -1.96 2.43
C VAL A 34 5.61 -2.14 1.89
N ALA A 35 6.59 -1.61 2.61
CA ALA A 35 7.99 -1.90 2.32
C ALA A 35 8.38 -3.16 3.09
N LEU A 36 8.81 -4.19 2.37
CA LEU A 36 9.21 -5.44 2.97
C LEU A 36 10.57 -5.28 3.65
N ASP A 37 10.70 -5.93 4.80
CA ASP A 37 11.96 -6.00 5.52
C ASP A 37 12.79 -7.13 4.89
N ASP A 38 13.40 -6.84 3.76
CA ASP A 38 14.16 -7.79 2.96
C ASP A 38 15.62 -7.34 2.88
N PRO A 39 16.55 -8.01 3.59
CA PRO A 39 17.96 -7.62 3.57
C PRO A 39 18.60 -7.72 2.19
N ALA A 40 18.07 -8.56 1.32
CA ALA A 40 18.61 -8.76 -0.03
C ALA A 40 18.11 -7.70 -1.01
N ASP A 41 17.03 -6.98 -0.68
CA ASP A 41 16.43 -6.02 -1.60
C ASP A 41 15.67 -4.93 -0.85
N HIS A 42 16.31 -3.79 -0.67
CA HIS A 42 15.70 -2.64 0.03
C HIS A 42 14.61 -1.93 -0.79
N SER A 43 14.46 -2.27 -2.05
CA SER A 43 13.43 -1.70 -2.91
C SER A 43 12.18 -2.59 -3.03
N HIS A 44 12.13 -3.69 -2.27
CA HIS A 44 11.02 -4.63 -2.31
C HIS A 44 9.80 -4.03 -1.64
N ILE A 45 8.84 -3.62 -2.47
CA ILE A 45 7.63 -2.93 -2.02
C ILE A 45 6.44 -3.58 -2.69
N ILE A 46 5.36 -3.76 -1.94
CA ILE A 46 4.08 -4.18 -2.51
C ILE A 46 3.00 -3.18 -2.14
N ALA A 47 2.01 -3.02 -2.99
CA ALA A 47 0.85 -2.20 -2.71
C ALA A 47 -0.43 -2.94 -3.08
N PHE A 48 -1.38 -2.93 -2.15
CA PHE A 48 -2.74 -3.42 -2.35
C PHE A 48 -3.57 -2.23 -2.84
N SER A 49 -4.01 -2.27 -4.09
CA SER A 49 -4.62 -1.12 -4.75
C SER A 49 -6.05 -1.40 -5.18
N GLY A 50 -6.91 -0.41 -5.00
CA GLY A 50 -8.32 -0.53 -5.38
C GLY A 50 -8.98 0.82 -5.54
N GLU A 51 -10.29 0.79 -5.83
CA GLU A 51 -11.08 1.99 -6.01
C GLU A 51 -12.27 2.01 -5.06
N TYR A 52 -12.74 3.21 -4.75
CA TYR A 52 -13.97 3.43 -4.01
C TYR A 52 -14.00 2.73 -2.65
N GLY A 53 -12.94 2.94 -1.87
CA GLY A 53 -12.93 2.49 -0.49
C GLY A 53 -14.11 3.08 0.28
N ARG A 54 -14.62 2.33 1.26
CA ARG A 54 -15.78 2.74 2.02
C ARG A 54 -15.54 2.64 3.52
N ARG A 55 -15.98 3.66 4.22
CA ARG A 55 -16.06 3.60 5.67
C ARG A 55 -17.46 3.08 6.02
N THR A 56 -17.52 1.85 6.53
CA THR A 56 -18.79 1.19 6.83
C THR A 56 -19.25 1.47 8.26
N GLN A 57 -18.31 1.80 9.14
CA GLN A 57 -18.55 2.21 10.52
C GLN A 57 -17.53 3.29 10.85
N ASP A 58 -17.68 3.97 11.97
CA ASP A 58 -16.79 5.07 12.35
C ASP A 58 -15.31 4.67 12.34
N ASP A 59 -15.02 3.44 12.77
CA ASP A 59 -13.65 2.96 12.92
C ASP A 59 -13.33 1.79 12.00
N LEU A 60 -14.07 1.64 10.90
CA LEU A 60 -13.83 0.57 9.94
C LEU A 60 -13.87 1.09 8.51
N TYR A 61 -12.74 0.93 7.82
CA TYR A 61 -12.60 1.28 6.41
C TYR A 61 -12.30 0.01 5.62
N MET A 62 -12.97 -0.16 4.49
CA MET A 62 -12.78 -1.32 3.62
C MET A 62 -12.46 -0.88 2.20
N LEU A 63 -11.49 -1.54 1.59
CA LEU A 63 -11.07 -1.26 0.23
C LEU A 63 -11.05 -2.58 -0.55
N SER A 64 -11.86 -2.67 -1.59
CA SER A 64 -11.80 -3.81 -2.52
C SER A 64 -10.55 -3.66 -3.38
N ILE A 65 -9.77 -4.72 -3.46
CA ILE A 65 -8.51 -4.72 -4.20
C ILE A 65 -8.75 -5.25 -5.61
N ASP A 66 -8.28 -4.51 -6.60
CA ASP A 66 -8.39 -4.90 -8.00
C ASP A 66 -7.04 -5.16 -8.65
N ARG A 67 -5.94 -4.74 -8.01
CA ARG A 67 -4.60 -5.04 -8.51
C ARG A 67 -3.57 -4.94 -7.40
N MET A 68 -2.48 -5.68 -7.59
CA MET A 68 -1.28 -5.54 -6.78
C MET A 68 -0.24 -4.75 -7.59
N GLU A 69 0.49 -3.88 -6.92
CA GLU A 69 1.64 -3.20 -7.50
C GLU A 69 2.87 -3.75 -6.81
N LEU A 70 3.81 -4.27 -7.61
CA LEU A 70 4.96 -4.99 -7.09
C LEU A 70 6.24 -4.31 -7.57
N ASN A 71 7.12 -3.96 -6.64
CA ASN A 71 8.40 -3.38 -6.97
C ASN A 71 9.53 -4.14 -6.31
N SER A 72 10.68 -4.22 -7.02
CA SER A 72 11.87 -4.90 -6.52
C SER A 72 13.09 -4.43 -7.31
N LYS A 73 14.28 -4.80 -6.84
CA LYS A 73 15.53 -4.47 -7.55
C LYS A 73 15.61 -5.09 -8.93
N ASP A 74 14.88 -6.18 -9.18
CA ASP A 74 14.92 -6.91 -10.44
C ASP A 74 13.96 -6.35 -11.49
N ARG A 75 13.19 -5.33 -11.14
CA ARG A 75 12.28 -4.70 -12.07
C ARG A 75 13.04 -3.83 -13.08
N PRO A 76 12.53 -3.73 -14.33
CA PRO A 76 13.09 -2.79 -15.31
C PRO A 76 13.08 -1.38 -14.75
N LYS A 77 14.07 -0.58 -15.12
CA LYS A 77 14.20 0.79 -14.65
C LYS A 77 13.94 1.77 -15.76
N MET A 78 13.31 2.89 -15.40
CA MET A 78 13.15 4.04 -16.26
C MET A 78 13.66 5.25 -15.49
N ASP A 79 14.60 5.98 -16.07
CA ASP A 79 15.26 7.13 -15.43
C ASP A 79 15.85 6.78 -14.06
N GLY A 80 16.41 5.56 -13.94
CA GLY A 80 17.04 5.10 -12.71
C GLY A 80 16.09 4.57 -11.65
N LEU A 81 14.77 4.64 -11.86
CA LEU A 81 13.78 4.16 -10.91
C LEU A 81 13.12 2.88 -11.38
N PRO A 82 12.92 1.89 -10.49
CA PRO A 82 12.21 0.68 -10.87
C PRO A 82 10.78 0.99 -11.31
N VAL A 83 10.33 0.32 -12.37
CA VAL A 83 8.95 0.40 -12.85
C VAL A 83 8.17 -0.74 -12.19
N PRO A 84 7.13 -0.46 -11.38
CA PRO A 84 6.38 -1.51 -10.72
C PRO A 84 5.67 -2.42 -11.71
N ALA A 85 5.55 -3.71 -11.33
CA ALA A 85 4.68 -4.63 -12.03
C ALA A 85 3.26 -4.42 -11.52
N LEU A 86 2.29 -4.42 -12.43
CA LEU A 86 0.87 -4.34 -12.08
C LEU A 86 0.24 -5.70 -12.37
N GLU A 87 -0.32 -6.32 -11.33
CA GLU A 87 -0.94 -7.64 -11.45
C GLU A 87 -2.41 -7.53 -11.07
N LEU A 88 -3.31 -7.82 -12.02
CA LEU A 88 -4.74 -7.84 -11.75
C LEU A 88 -5.02 -8.85 -10.66
N SER A 89 -5.83 -8.47 -9.69
CA SER A 89 -6.04 -9.24 -8.47
C SER A 89 -7.45 -9.05 -7.95
N ASP A 90 -7.86 -9.96 -7.07
CA ASP A 90 -9.09 -9.81 -6.31
C ASP A 90 -8.73 -9.92 -4.83
N GLY A 91 -9.24 -9.01 -4.04
CA GLY A 91 -8.97 -9.03 -2.62
C GLY A 91 -9.67 -7.94 -1.85
N MET A 92 -9.28 -7.81 -0.60
CA MET A 92 -9.90 -6.87 0.32
C MET A 92 -8.88 -6.42 1.35
N CYS A 93 -8.86 -5.11 1.61
CA CYS A 93 -8.18 -4.56 2.77
C CYS A 93 -9.20 -4.04 3.77
N ARG A 94 -8.90 -4.27 5.04
CA ARG A 94 -9.70 -3.77 6.16
C ARG A 94 -8.77 -3.00 7.09
N GLN A 95 -9.17 -1.77 7.40
CA GLN A 95 -8.44 -0.94 8.34
C GLN A 95 -9.32 -0.67 9.54
N ASN A 96 -8.82 -1.01 10.71
CA ASN A 96 -9.47 -0.68 11.97
C ASN A 96 -8.85 0.59 12.51
N GLY A 97 -9.72 1.57 12.83
CA GLY A 97 -9.31 2.90 13.23
C GLY A 97 -9.65 3.93 12.16
N ASN A 98 -9.29 5.16 12.41
CA ASN A 98 -9.70 6.28 11.58
C ASN A 98 -8.50 7.20 11.30
N PHE A 99 -8.07 7.26 10.04
CA PHE A 99 -6.98 8.15 9.63
C PHE A 99 -7.27 9.63 9.91
N ALA A 100 -8.52 10.05 9.78
CA ALA A 100 -8.88 11.45 10.04
C ALA A 100 -8.65 11.82 11.51
N ARG A 101 -8.74 10.86 12.41
CA ARG A 101 -8.45 11.06 13.82
C ARG A 101 -7.05 10.57 14.21
N LEU A 102 -6.25 10.13 13.24
CA LEU A 102 -4.92 9.59 13.44
C LEU A 102 -4.90 8.38 14.40
N GLU A 103 -5.97 7.58 14.35
CA GLU A 103 -6.17 6.47 15.28
C GLU A 103 -6.35 5.16 14.51
N VAL A 104 -5.29 4.67 13.88
CA VAL A 104 -5.33 3.38 13.20
C VAL A 104 -4.65 2.34 14.09
N SER A 105 -5.35 1.23 14.36
CA SER A 105 -4.83 0.14 15.18
C SER A 105 -4.28 -1.01 14.36
N SER A 106 -4.94 -1.36 13.26
CA SER A 106 -4.51 -2.49 12.44
C SER A 106 -4.99 -2.37 11.00
N ILE A 107 -4.29 -3.07 10.12
CA ILE A 107 -4.65 -3.20 8.71
C ILE A 107 -4.51 -4.67 8.35
N THR A 108 -5.56 -5.25 7.73
CA THR A 108 -5.55 -6.62 7.25
C THR A 108 -5.89 -6.59 5.77
N CYS A 109 -5.05 -7.19 4.94
CA CYS A 109 -5.27 -7.29 3.51
C CYS A 109 -5.09 -8.71 3.03
N THR A 110 -5.91 -9.13 2.09
CA THR A 110 -5.72 -10.37 1.34
C THR A 110 -5.98 -10.09 -0.13
N ALA A 111 -5.23 -10.75 -0.99
CA ALA A 111 -5.43 -10.64 -2.43
C ALA A 111 -4.90 -11.89 -3.12
N THR A 112 -5.49 -12.20 -4.28
CA THR A 112 -5.01 -13.28 -5.15
C THR A 112 -4.92 -12.71 -6.56
N ASP A 113 -3.76 -12.83 -7.20
CA ASP A 113 -3.59 -12.33 -8.55
C ASP A 113 -4.03 -13.35 -9.61
N LYS A 114 -4.01 -12.95 -10.88
CA LYS A 114 -4.45 -13.82 -11.98
C LYS A 114 -3.53 -15.03 -12.20
N LYS A 115 -2.33 -14.99 -11.64
CA LYS A 115 -1.38 -16.11 -11.68
C LYS A 115 -1.56 -17.05 -10.52
N GLY A 116 -2.52 -16.78 -9.63
CA GLY A 116 -2.80 -17.60 -8.46
C GLY A 116 -1.92 -17.31 -7.25
N ARG A 117 -1.05 -16.30 -7.31
CA ARG A 117 -0.23 -15.93 -6.17
C ARG A 117 -1.08 -15.25 -5.11
N GLN A 118 -0.87 -15.62 -3.87
CA GLN A 118 -1.62 -15.09 -2.74
C GLN A 118 -0.77 -14.10 -1.94
N TYR A 119 -1.42 -13.02 -1.50
CA TYR A 119 -0.82 -11.96 -0.71
C TYR A 119 -1.62 -11.81 0.57
N GLN A 120 -0.95 -11.81 1.71
CA GLN A 120 -1.60 -11.66 3.02
C GLN A 120 -0.82 -10.66 3.86
N LEU A 121 -1.53 -9.72 4.45
CA LEU A 121 -0.96 -8.73 5.34
C LEU A 121 -1.79 -8.64 6.61
N GLN A 122 -1.12 -8.71 7.77
CA GLN A 122 -1.68 -8.30 9.04
C GLN A 122 -0.68 -7.35 9.68
N PHE A 123 -1.05 -6.08 9.73
CA PHE A 123 -0.21 -5.04 10.29
C PHE A 123 -0.83 -4.54 11.58
N VAL A 124 0.00 -4.38 12.60
CA VAL A 124 -0.42 -3.84 13.90
C VAL A 124 0.38 -2.58 14.18
N SER A 125 -0.34 -1.48 14.43
CA SER A 125 0.29 -0.21 14.78
C SER A 125 0.98 -0.31 16.14
N ASP A 126 2.09 0.40 16.28
CA ASP A 126 2.81 0.45 17.57
C ASP A 126 2.35 1.62 18.45
N GLY A 127 1.31 2.34 18.05
CA GLY A 127 0.80 3.47 18.79
C GLY A 127 1.53 4.78 18.54
N SER A 128 2.57 4.77 17.71
CA SER A 128 3.26 6.00 17.35
C SER A 128 2.34 6.93 16.57
N PRO A 129 2.53 8.25 16.68
CA PRO A 129 1.72 9.19 15.93
C PRO A 129 1.78 8.93 14.44
N ILE A 130 0.63 9.01 13.78
CA ILE A 130 0.52 8.86 12.34
C ILE A 130 0.95 10.17 11.69
N THR A 131 1.88 10.09 10.76
CA THR A 131 2.28 11.24 9.96
C THR A 131 1.40 11.31 8.74
N VAL A 132 0.71 12.43 8.55
CA VAL A 132 -0.13 12.68 7.39
C VAL A 132 0.58 13.66 6.49
N ARG A 133 0.74 13.30 5.23
CA ARG A 133 1.37 14.15 4.23
C ARG A 133 0.44 14.24 3.03
N ARG A 134 0.07 15.45 2.66
CA ARG A 134 -0.73 15.66 1.46
C ARG A 134 0.19 15.71 0.25
N VAL A 135 -0.03 14.82 -0.70
CA VAL A 135 0.69 14.81 -1.96
C VAL A 135 -0.21 15.47 -3.00
N ARG A 136 0.28 16.56 -3.60
CA ARG A 136 -0.47 17.22 -4.67
C ARG A 136 -0.26 16.48 -5.97
N ALA A 137 -1.34 16.05 -6.59
CA ALA A 137 -1.29 15.33 -7.85
C ALA A 137 -0.68 16.16 -8.97
N SER A 138 -0.84 17.48 -8.89
CA SER A 138 -0.35 18.41 -9.90
C SER A 138 1.12 18.79 -9.71
N ALA A 139 1.69 18.34 -8.77
CA ALA A 139 3.07 18.71 -8.51
C ALA A 139 3.91 18.43 -9.70
N PRO A 140 3.26 18.79 -10.08
CA PRO A 140 3.75 18.78 -10.70
C PRO A 140 3.92 18.98 -11.68
N THR A 141 3.27 19.14 -11.68
CA THR A 141 3.28 19.37 -12.40
C THR A 141 3.79 20.01 -12.79
N ILE A 142 3.81 20.48 -12.62
CA ILE A 142 4.26 20.89 -12.80
C ILE A 142 5.04 20.80 -13.57
N ARG A 143 4.96 21.00 -13.82
CA ARG A 143 5.42 20.77 -14.53
C ARG A 143 5.57 20.97 -15.34
N HIS A 144 5.02 21.54 -15.40
CA HIS A 144 4.95 21.69 -16.10
C HIS A 144 5.17 22.38 -16.58
N ASP A 145 4.90 22.89 -16.62
CA ASP A 145 5.01 23.52 -17.08
C ASP A 145 5.50 24.20 -17.29
N PRO A 146 5.70 24.53 -17.57
CA PRO A 146 6.07 25.10 -17.91
C PRO A 146 6.29 25.76 -18.15
N TYR A 147 5.98 26.17 -18.25
CA TYR A 147 5.99 26.36 -18.39
C TYR A 147 5.82 26.57 -18.25
N GLN A 148 5.50 26.49 -17.98
CA GLN A 148 5.12 26.18 -17.74
C GLN A 148 5.17 26.24 -17.65
#